data_14c659762274c80cc03bf825809d85d3
#
_entry.id   14c659762274c80cc03bf825809d85d3
#
_cell.length_a   1.000
_cell.length_b   1.000
_cell.length_c   1.000
_cell.angle_alpha   90.00
_cell.angle_beta   90.00
_cell.angle_gamma   90.00
#
_symmetry.space_group_name_H-M   'P 1'
#
loop_
_entity.id
_entity.type
_entity.pdbx_description
1 polymer ?
#
loop_
_entity_poly.entity_id
_entity_poly.type
_entity_poly.pdbx_seq_one_letter_code
_entity_poly.pdbx_strand_id
1 'polypeptide(L)'
;MNKIILFLLCFLLGSSFSTFAQGRDREIKISRQQESPVKTVKVRGKGKIKNVVFMIGDGMSLAHMYSTWAANKGKLNLENCQTVGLAKTYCYDRLITDSGAAGTALATGHKTRYHAVGVDPEGKPLLTLTDLAAAKSKSTGVVVTCRLNDATPAAFCAHNSDRDQAEELIADYAGCGVDFIFGGGKRYFCERKDGRNILEEMKALGYQTPENQEQLDAIQTGKVLAVWADHDLPRPSVRKEMLTESTMKALELLSQNKKGFFLMVEASQIDDYGHANQLDPLVEEILDFDRTIGKVFEWAAADGETLVVVTADHETGGLTLVGGSLPEGEIIGKF
;
A
#
# COMPACT_ATOMS: atom_id res chain seq x y z
N MET A 1 13.55 -19.97 63.08
CA MET A 1 13.41 -18.68 62.40
C MET A 1 13.53 -18.74 60.86
N ASN A 2 13.61 -19.91 60.21
CA ASN A 2 13.94 -19.98 58.78
C ASN A 2 12.80 -20.48 57.83
N LYS A 3 11.59 -20.68 58.35
CA LYS A 3 10.45 -21.14 57.50
C LYS A 3 9.46 -20.03 57.09
N ILE A 4 9.50 -18.88 57.75
CA ILE A 4 8.59 -17.76 57.45
C ILE A 4 9.11 -16.87 56.31
N ILE A 5 10.45 -16.82 56.15
CA ILE A 5 11.08 -16.02 55.07
C ILE A 5 10.90 -16.66 53.68
N LEU A 6 10.81 -17.98 53.58
CA LEU A 6 10.63 -18.69 52.32
C LEU A 6 9.21 -18.54 51.74
N PHE A 7 8.21 -18.35 52.60
CA PHE A 7 6.81 -18.14 52.14
C PHE A 7 6.55 -16.71 51.64
N LEU A 8 7.26 -15.71 52.17
CA LEU A 8 7.15 -14.32 51.67
C LEU A 8 7.88 -14.11 50.35
N LEU A 9 8.98 -14.85 50.08
CA LEU A 9 9.66 -14.77 48.78
C LEU A 9 8.85 -15.43 47.63
N CYS A 10 8.09 -16.49 47.88
CA CYS A 10 7.22 -17.10 46.91
C CYS A 10 6.00 -16.23 46.57
N PHE A 11 5.53 -15.38 47.50
CA PHE A 11 4.41 -14.46 47.26
C PHE A 11 4.82 -13.21 46.44
N LEU A 12 6.09 -12.78 46.59
CA LEU A 12 6.64 -11.65 45.82
C LEU A 12 7.07 -12.01 44.39
N LEU A 13 7.35 -13.30 44.12
CA LEU A 13 7.62 -13.80 42.77
C LEU A 13 6.35 -14.15 41.98
N GLY A 14 5.25 -14.45 42.68
CA GLY A 14 3.94 -14.72 42.04
C GLY A 14 3.22 -13.48 41.51
N SER A 15 3.49 -12.30 42.07
CA SER A 15 2.85 -11.05 41.65
C SER A 15 3.55 -10.35 40.50
N SER A 16 4.76 -10.78 40.11
CA SER A 16 5.51 -10.17 39.01
C SER A 16 5.26 -10.85 37.65
N PHE A 17 4.62 -12.03 37.64
CA PHE A 17 4.32 -12.74 36.40
C PHE A 17 2.91 -12.44 35.80
N SER A 18 2.02 -11.80 36.56
CA SER A 18 0.68 -11.47 36.11
C SER A 18 0.58 -10.13 35.36
N THR A 19 1.62 -9.30 35.36
CA THR A 19 1.62 -8.01 34.67
C THR A 19 2.07 -8.07 33.20
N PHE A 20 2.69 -9.18 32.76
CA PHE A 20 3.10 -9.34 31.36
C PHE A 20 2.04 -10.00 30.44
N ALA A 21 1.00 -10.59 31.01
CA ALA A 21 -0.07 -11.24 30.25
C ALA A 21 -1.29 -10.34 29.98
N GLN A 22 -1.39 -9.19 30.62
CA GLN A 22 -2.55 -8.28 30.48
C GLN A 22 -2.52 -7.36 29.26
N GLY A 23 -1.47 -7.43 28.41
CA GLY A 23 -1.32 -6.56 27.24
C GLY A 23 -1.85 -7.15 25.93
N ARG A 24 -2.11 -8.45 25.83
CA ARG A 24 -2.39 -9.14 24.55
C ARG A 24 -3.85 -9.48 24.28
N ASP A 25 -4.75 -9.36 25.24
CA ASP A 25 -6.17 -9.70 25.09
C ASP A 25 -7.11 -8.49 25.18
N ARG A 26 -6.64 -7.31 24.84
CA ARG A 26 -7.49 -6.12 24.87
C ARG A 26 -8.45 -6.13 23.69
N GLU A 27 -9.73 -6.22 23.97
CA GLU A 27 -10.75 -5.96 22.97
C GLU A 27 -10.69 -4.51 22.53
N ILE A 28 -10.61 -4.29 21.22
CA ILE A 28 -10.69 -2.96 20.61
C ILE A 28 -12.09 -2.82 20.03
N LYS A 29 -12.78 -1.79 20.48
CA LYS A 29 -14.12 -1.46 20.02
C LYS A 29 -14.07 -0.16 19.24
N ILE A 30 -14.59 -0.16 18.03
CA ILE A 30 -14.82 1.06 17.26
C ILE A 30 -16.30 1.26 17.00
N SER A 31 -16.70 2.53 16.90
CA SER A 31 -18.03 2.92 16.49
C SER A 31 -18.03 3.19 14.99
N ARG A 32 -19.22 3.18 14.40
CA ARG A 32 -19.45 3.48 13.00
C ARG A 32 -18.79 4.79 12.58
N GLN A 33 -18.05 4.75 11.48
CA GLN A 33 -17.51 5.93 10.82
C GLN A 33 -18.52 6.54 9.84
N GLN A 34 -18.16 7.67 9.24
CA GLN A 34 -18.97 8.27 8.20
C GLN A 34 -19.11 7.31 7.02
N GLU A 35 -20.34 7.19 6.50
CA GLU A 35 -20.63 6.33 5.37
C GLU A 35 -19.89 6.80 4.12
N SER A 36 -19.06 5.91 3.55
CA SER A 36 -18.41 6.12 2.27
C SER A 36 -19.36 5.69 1.14
N PRO A 37 -19.52 6.49 0.07
CA PRO A 37 -20.41 6.14 -1.02
C PRO A 37 -19.93 4.90 -1.78
N VAL A 38 -20.85 3.99 -2.08
CA VAL A 38 -20.61 2.79 -2.88
C VAL A 38 -21.53 2.82 -4.10
N LYS A 39 -20.94 2.60 -5.27
CA LYS A 39 -21.70 2.52 -6.54
C LYS A 39 -21.57 1.14 -7.15
N THR A 40 -22.69 0.61 -7.65
CA THR A 40 -22.66 -0.59 -8.49
C THR A 40 -22.10 -0.25 -9.85
N VAL A 41 -20.97 -0.87 -10.22
CA VAL A 41 -20.31 -0.69 -11.52
C VAL A 41 -20.52 -1.94 -12.36
N LYS A 42 -21.10 -1.76 -13.55
CA LYS A 42 -21.23 -2.86 -14.54
C LYS A 42 -20.04 -2.80 -15.49
N VAL A 43 -19.12 -3.72 -15.32
CA VAL A 43 -17.96 -3.86 -16.20
C VAL A 43 -18.38 -4.56 -17.51
N ARG A 44 -18.09 -3.93 -18.64
CA ARG A 44 -18.26 -4.51 -19.97
C ARG A 44 -16.97 -4.33 -20.74
N GLY A 45 -16.20 -5.41 -20.90
CA GLY A 45 -15.01 -5.39 -21.73
C GLY A 45 -15.37 -5.12 -23.19
N LYS A 46 -14.59 -4.25 -23.85
CA LYS A 46 -14.71 -3.94 -25.29
C LYS A 46 -13.80 -4.80 -26.17
N GLY A 47 -13.11 -5.78 -25.59
CA GLY A 47 -12.19 -6.65 -26.32
C GLY A 47 -10.87 -6.87 -25.61
N LYS A 48 -9.74 -6.65 -26.30
CA LYS A 48 -8.41 -6.92 -25.78
C LYS A 48 -8.00 -5.89 -24.72
N ILE A 49 -7.57 -6.38 -23.55
CA ILE A 49 -7.02 -5.55 -22.48
C ILE A 49 -5.73 -4.88 -22.94
N LYS A 50 -5.66 -3.57 -22.78
CA LYS A 50 -4.50 -2.72 -23.07
C LYS A 50 -3.85 -2.16 -21.80
N ASN A 51 -4.67 -1.86 -20.81
CA ASN A 51 -4.29 -1.18 -19.58
C ASN A 51 -4.41 -2.12 -18.39
N VAL A 52 -3.57 -1.92 -17.40
CA VAL A 52 -3.66 -2.62 -16.11
C VAL A 52 -3.54 -1.59 -15.00
N VAL A 53 -4.50 -1.60 -14.06
CA VAL A 53 -4.40 -0.92 -12.77
C VAL A 53 -4.26 -1.99 -11.71
N PHE A 54 -3.15 -1.98 -11.01
CA PHE A 54 -2.80 -2.95 -9.98
C PHE A 54 -2.84 -2.25 -8.62
N MET A 55 -3.84 -2.56 -7.82
CA MET A 55 -4.15 -1.89 -6.56
C MET A 55 -3.78 -2.79 -5.38
N ILE A 56 -2.95 -2.29 -4.47
CA ILE A 56 -2.41 -3.05 -3.33
C ILE A 56 -2.83 -2.37 -2.04
N GLY A 57 -3.46 -3.11 -1.13
CA GLY A 57 -3.61 -2.72 0.27
C GLY A 57 -2.52 -3.41 1.08
N ASP A 58 -1.48 -2.68 1.49
CA ASP A 58 -0.38 -3.25 2.26
C ASP A 58 -0.90 -3.76 3.62
N GLY A 59 -0.57 -5.00 3.95
CA GLY A 59 -1.01 -5.64 5.18
C GLY A 59 -2.51 -5.92 5.29
N MET A 60 -3.29 -5.75 4.21
CA MET A 60 -4.76 -5.79 4.22
C MET A 60 -5.31 -7.21 4.26
N SER A 61 -5.69 -7.69 5.45
CA SER A 61 -6.30 -9.00 5.64
C SER A 61 -7.80 -9.04 5.38
N LEU A 62 -8.37 -10.26 5.33
CA LEU A 62 -9.83 -10.47 5.27
C LEU A 62 -10.54 -9.87 6.49
N ALA A 63 -9.95 -9.95 7.69
CA ALA A 63 -10.54 -9.38 8.89
C ALA A 63 -10.54 -7.85 8.84
N HIS A 64 -9.51 -7.24 8.27
CA HIS A 64 -9.45 -5.80 8.01
C HIS A 64 -10.54 -5.35 7.05
N MET A 65 -10.69 -6.01 5.91
CA MET A 65 -11.75 -5.71 4.94
C MET A 65 -13.14 -5.90 5.54
N TYR A 66 -13.37 -6.97 6.30
CA TYR A 66 -14.67 -7.23 6.92
C TYR A 66 -15.01 -6.21 8.01
N SER A 67 -14.02 -5.77 8.80
CA SER A 67 -14.18 -4.66 9.75
C SER A 67 -14.62 -3.39 9.03
N THR A 68 -13.96 -3.06 7.94
CA THR A 68 -14.27 -1.88 7.14
C THR A 68 -15.64 -1.97 6.48
N TRP A 69 -16.00 -3.14 5.96
CA TRP A 69 -17.34 -3.41 5.44
C TRP A 69 -18.43 -3.18 6.50
N ALA A 70 -18.24 -3.68 7.72
CA ALA A 70 -19.17 -3.46 8.82
C ALA A 70 -19.26 -1.97 9.23
N ALA A 71 -18.11 -1.27 9.32
CA ALA A 71 -18.04 0.16 9.59
C ALA A 71 -18.77 0.99 8.52
N ASN A 72 -18.75 0.56 7.27
CA ASN A 72 -19.41 1.21 6.13
C ASN A 72 -20.81 0.64 5.85
N LYS A 73 -21.55 0.27 6.87
CA LYS A 73 -22.95 -0.20 6.78
C LYS A 73 -23.14 -1.42 5.88
N GLY A 74 -22.16 -2.31 5.84
CA GLY A 74 -22.23 -3.54 5.06
C GLY A 74 -22.08 -3.30 3.55
N LYS A 75 -21.21 -2.39 3.13
CA LYS A 75 -20.98 -2.06 1.70
C LYS A 75 -19.55 -1.63 1.46
N LEU A 76 -18.91 -2.18 0.42
CA LEU A 76 -17.63 -1.70 -0.13
C LEU A 76 -17.70 -1.65 -1.66
N ASN A 77 -16.97 -0.73 -2.26
CA ASN A 77 -16.78 -0.69 -3.71
C ASN A 77 -16.07 -1.94 -4.21
N LEU A 78 -15.18 -2.52 -3.40
CA LEU A 78 -14.47 -3.77 -3.66
C LEU A 78 -15.42 -4.93 -4.02
N GLU A 79 -16.67 -4.94 -3.52
CA GLU A 79 -17.67 -5.95 -3.83
C GLU A 79 -18.12 -5.95 -5.31
N ASN A 80 -17.73 -4.95 -6.09
CA ASN A 80 -17.92 -4.95 -7.54
C ASN A 80 -16.95 -5.90 -8.29
N CYS A 81 -15.94 -6.47 -7.62
CA CYS A 81 -15.07 -7.48 -8.22
C CYS A 81 -15.86 -8.73 -8.61
N GLN A 82 -15.76 -9.11 -9.90
CA GLN A 82 -16.49 -10.26 -10.42
C GLN A 82 -15.74 -11.59 -10.25
N THR A 83 -14.44 -11.52 -10.04
CA THR A 83 -13.56 -12.68 -9.86
C THR A 83 -12.77 -12.50 -8.57
N VAL A 84 -12.79 -13.52 -7.74
CA VAL A 84 -12.07 -13.55 -6.47
C VAL A 84 -11.14 -14.76 -6.46
N GLY A 85 -9.94 -14.60 -5.91
CA GLY A 85 -8.95 -15.65 -5.75
C GLY A 85 -8.26 -15.56 -4.40
N LEU A 86 -7.43 -16.57 -4.10
CA LEU A 86 -6.58 -16.60 -2.92
C LEU A 86 -5.12 -16.59 -3.35
N ALA A 87 -4.30 -15.79 -2.68
CA ALA A 87 -2.86 -15.73 -2.87
C ALA A 87 -2.12 -16.38 -1.71
N LYS A 88 -0.98 -17.00 -2.00
CA LYS A 88 -0.04 -17.50 -0.99
C LYS A 88 1.07 -16.48 -0.82
N THR A 89 1.16 -15.87 0.32
CA THR A 89 2.03 -14.71 0.57
C THR A 89 3.42 -15.06 1.09
N TYR A 90 3.74 -16.34 1.40
CA TYR A 90 5.05 -16.74 1.86
C TYR A 90 6.20 -16.25 0.95
N CYS A 91 7.36 -15.92 1.52
CA CYS A 91 8.56 -15.58 0.75
C CYS A 91 9.46 -16.79 0.53
N TYR A 92 10.58 -16.63 -0.18
CA TYR A 92 11.46 -17.75 -0.58
C TYR A 92 11.97 -18.57 0.61
N ASP A 93 12.33 -17.90 1.70
CA ASP A 93 13.01 -18.48 2.86
C ASP A 93 12.19 -18.50 4.13
N ARG A 94 10.95 -17.97 4.14
CA ARG A 94 10.08 -17.90 5.34
C ARG A 94 8.61 -18.12 5.01
N LEU A 95 7.86 -18.65 5.98
CA LEU A 95 6.39 -18.79 5.88
C LEU A 95 5.67 -17.44 5.97
N ILE A 96 6.20 -16.52 6.78
CA ILE A 96 5.67 -15.16 6.91
C ILE A 96 6.59 -14.24 6.14
N THR A 97 6.02 -13.53 5.19
CA THR A 97 6.72 -12.56 4.34
C THR A 97 6.81 -11.19 5.01
N ASP A 98 7.53 -10.28 4.36
CA ASP A 98 7.45 -8.84 4.55
C ASP A 98 7.04 -8.18 3.21
N SER A 99 6.77 -6.88 3.22
CA SER A 99 6.39 -6.12 2.02
C SER A 99 7.50 -6.14 0.96
N GLY A 100 8.78 -6.27 1.34
CA GLY A 100 9.89 -6.37 0.38
C GLY A 100 9.80 -7.60 -0.51
N ALA A 101 9.71 -8.77 0.10
CA ALA A 101 9.59 -10.03 -0.62
C ALA A 101 8.20 -10.19 -1.27
N ALA A 102 7.13 -9.73 -0.64
CA ALA A 102 5.78 -9.79 -1.19
C ALA A 102 5.61 -8.81 -2.37
N GLY A 103 6.03 -7.55 -2.21
CA GLY A 103 6.05 -6.55 -3.28
C GLY A 103 6.88 -7.02 -4.48
N THR A 104 8.06 -7.62 -4.24
CA THR A 104 8.86 -8.23 -5.30
C THR A 104 8.10 -9.34 -6.02
N ALA A 105 7.41 -10.21 -5.29
CA ALA A 105 6.62 -11.27 -5.92
C ALA A 105 5.46 -10.72 -6.76
N LEU A 106 4.81 -9.65 -6.30
CA LEU A 106 3.75 -8.95 -7.03
C LEU A 106 4.30 -8.21 -8.27
N ALA A 107 5.47 -7.57 -8.13
CA ALA A 107 6.08 -6.79 -9.20
C ALA A 107 6.73 -7.65 -10.30
N THR A 108 7.23 -8.85 -9.97
CA THR A 108 8.08 -9.64 -10.86
C THR A 108 7.53 -11.04 -11.18
N GLY A 109 6.59 -11.54 -10.37
CA GLY A 109 6.12 -12.93 -10.43
C GLY A 109 7.09 -13.95 -9.82
N HIS A 110 8.16 -13.51 -9.14
CA HIS A 110 9.17 -14.37 -8.54
C HIS A 110 9.25 -14.16 -7.03
N LYS A 111 9.38 -15.26 -6.28
CA LYS A 111 9.65 -15.21 -4.84
C LYS A 111 11.11 -14.83 -4.58
N THR A 112 11.32 -13.95 -3.59
CA THR A 112 12.65 -13.57 -3.13
C THR A 112 12.81 -13.78 -1.62
N ARG A 113 13.99 -13.50 -1.08
CA ARG A 113 14.27 -13.59 0.36
C ARG A 113 13.56 -12.48 1.12
N TYR A 114 13.26 -12.75 2.37
CA TYR A 114 12.78 -11.76 3.31
C TYR A 114 13.69 -10.52 3.30
N HIS A 115 13.14 -9.31 3.32
CA HIS A 115 13.81 -8.01 3.24
C HIS A 115 14.40 -7.64 1.86
N ALA A 116 14.34 -8.50 0.86
CA ALA A 116 14.85 -8.18 -0.47
C ALA A 116 13.79 -7.49 -1.35
N VAL A 117 14.23 -6.59 -2.22
CA VAL A 117 13.39 -5.74 -3.08
C VAL A 117 13.88 -5.85 -4.53
N GLY A 118 13.01 -6.26 -5.45
CA GLY A 118 13.28 -6.28 -6.89
C GLY A 118 14.39 -7.24 -7.35
N VAL A 119 14.87 -8.12 -6.48
CA VAL A 119 15.96 -9.07 -6.79
C VAL A 119 15.52 -10.52 -6.58
N ASP A 120 16.24 -11.46 -7.21
CA ASP A 120 16.07 -12.89 -6.96
C ASP A 120 16.72 -13.31 -5.62
N PRO A 121 16.58 -14.60 -5.18
CA PRO A 121 17.19 -15.07 -3.95
C PRO A 121 18.73 -14.98 -3.90
N GLU A 122 19.39 -14.84 -5.03
CA GLU A 122 20.84 -14.65 -5.20
C GLU A 122 21.25 -13.17 -5.29
N GLY A 123 20.29 -12.23 -5.20
CA GLY A 123 20.52 -10.79 -5.24
C GLY A 123 20.64 -10.20 -6.65
N LYS A 124 20.24 -10.91 -7.70
CA LYS A 124 20.25 -10.39 -9.07
C LYS A 124 18.96 -9.64 -9.37
N PRO A 125 19.03 -8.46 -10.02
CA PRO A 125 17.87 -7.72 -10.45
C PRO A 125 16.88 -8.54 -11.28
N LEU A 126 15.59 -8.42 -10.97
CA LEU A 126 14.49 -9.02 -11.71
C LEU A 126 13.78 -7.96 -12.55
N LEU A 127 13.28 -8.35 -13.73
CA LEU A 127 12.42 -7.48 -14.52
C LEU A 127 11.06 -7.31 -13.84
N THR A 128 10.68 -6.08 -13.62
CA THR A 128 9.41 -5.71 -13.00
C THR A 128 8.27 -5.59 -14.02
N LEU A 129 7.02 -5.50 -13.55
CA LEU A 129 5.88 -5.19 -14.42
C LEU A 129 6.00 -3.80 -15.06
N THR A 130 6.65 -2.83 -14.40
CA THR A 130 6.96 -1.52 -14.97
C THR A 130 7.96 -1.64 -16.12
N ASP A 131 9.03 -2.43 -15.95
CA ASP A 131 10.01 -2.71 -17.03
C ASP A 131 9.35 -3.40 -18.22
N LEU A 132 8.55 -4.43 -17.95
CA LEU A 132 7.85 -5.19 -18.99
C LEU A 132 6.83 -4.33 -19.75
N ALA A 133 6.17 -3.39 -19.07
CA ALA A 133 5.26 -2.44 -19.70
C ALA A 133 6.04 -1.43 -20.56
N ALA A 134 7.13 -0.85 -20.02
CA ALA A 134 7.99 0.09 -20.73
C ALA A 134 8.64 -0.57 -21.98
N ALA A 135 9.10 -1.82 -21.89
CA ALA A 135 9.63 -2.57 -23.02
C ALA A 135 8.59 -2.77 -24.15
N LYS A 136 7.29 -2.70 -23.81
CA LYS A 136 6.18 -2.69 -24.78
C LYS A 136 5.74 -1.27 -25.18
N SER A 137 6.52 -0.26 -24.84
CA SER A 137 6.22 1.17 -25.05
C SER A 137 4.87 1.59 -24.45
N LYS A 138 4.47 0.99 -23.35
CA LYS A 138 3.34 1.43 -22.53
C LYS A 138 3.82 2.48 -21.53
N SER A 139 2.95 3.38 -21.13
CA SER A 139 3.23 4.26 -20.01
C SER A 139 3.13 3.52 -18.68
N THR A 140 3.86 3.99 -17.67
CA THR A 140 3.93 3.35 -16.35
C THR A 140 3.74 4.37 -15.23
N GLY A 141 3.13 3.92 -14.12
CA GLY A 141 2.89 4.77 -12.96
C GLY A 141 2.94 4.01 -11.64
N VAL A 142 3.31 4.74 -10.60
CA VAL A 142 3.33 4.31 -9.19
C VAL A 142 2.72 5.43 -8.34
N VAL A 143 1.66 5.12 -7.59
CA VAL A 143 0.95 6.05 -6.71
C VAL A 143 0.79 5.39 -5.35
N VAL A 144 1.38 5.97 -4.30
CA VAL A 144 1.40 5.36 -2.97
C VAL A 144 1.12 6.37 -1.86
N THR A 145 0.73 5.89 -0.68
CA THR A 145 0.52 6.74 0.49
C THR A 145 1.69 6.74 1.47
N CYS A 146 2.67 5.86 1.28
CA CYS A 146 3.93 5.85 2.03
C CYS A 146 5.03 6.67 1.34
N ARG A 147 6.22 6.67 1.95
CA ARG A 147 7.47 7.11 1.34
C ARG A 147 7.86 6.18 0.17
N LEU A 148 8.38 6.76 -0.90
CA LEU A 148 8.74 6.00 -2.12
C LEU A 148 9.89 5.02 -1.93
N ASN A 149 10.70 5.17 -0.87
CA ASN A 149 11.70 4.16 -0.47
C ASN A 149 11.11 3.03 0.36
N ASP A 150 9.81 3.00 0.64
CA ASP A 150 9.20 1.81 1.23
C ASP A 150 9.24 0.64 0.25
N ALA A 151 9.17 -0.56 0.81
CA ALA A 151 9.50 -1.78 0.09
C ALA A 151 8.56 -2.07 -1.08
N THR A 152 7.26 -1.83 -0.94
CA THR A 152 6.28 -2.12 -1.99
C THR A 152 6.46 -1.23 -3.21
N PRO A 153 6.48 0.13 -3.14
CA PRO A 153 6.76 0.95 -4.31
C PRO A 153 8.18 0.71 -4.85
N ALA A 154 9.17 0.52 -3.97
CA ALA A 154 10.53 0.23 -4.38
C ALA A 154 10.63 -1.06 -5.21
N ALA A 155 9.85 -2.10 -4.89
CA ALA A 155 9.85 -3.36 -5.66
C ALA A 155 9.40 -3.21 -7.13
N PHE A 156 8.74 -2.10 -7.49
CA PHE A 156 8.38 -1.78 -8.87
C PHE A 156 9.39 -0.87 -9.58
N CYS A 157 10.36 -0.29 -8.85
CA CYS A 157 11.27 0.76 -9.36
C CYS A 157 12.74 0.54 -9.04
N ALA A 158 13.08 -0.33 -8.09
CA ALA A 158 14.42 -0.46 -7.51
C ALA A 158 14.83 -1.91 -7.27
N HIS A 159 16.12 -2.13 -7.01
CA HIS A 159 16.71 -3.45 -6.83
C HIS A 159 17.73 -3.45 -5.70
N ASN A 160 17.41 -4.05 -4.56
CA ASN A 160 18.34 -4.18 -3.44
C ASN A 160 18.04 -5.45 -2.63
N SER A 161 19.08 -6.11 -2.12
CA SER A 161 18.92 -7.27 -1.23
C SER A 161 18.49 -6.89 0.18
N ASP A 162 18.40 -5.59 0.49
CA ASP A 162 18.05 -5.05 1.80
C ASP A 162 17.16 -3.80 1.63
N ARG A 163 15.89 -3.90 2.03
CA ARG A 163 14.91 -2.81 1.96
C ARG A 163 15.25 -1.60 2.83
N ASP A 164 16.15 -1.76 3.80
CA ASP A 164 16.54 -0.67 4.69
C ASP A 164 17.57 0.29 4.07
N GLN A 165 18.09 -0.03 2.87
CA GLN A 165 18.99 0.84 2.11
C GLN A 165 18.23 1.97 1.37
N ALA A 166 17.52 2.78 2.15
CA ALA A 166 16.57 3.80 1.66
C ALA A 166 17.16 4.75 0.59
N GLU A 167 18.41 5.18 0.78
CA GLU A 167 19.07 6.08 -0.18
C GLU A 167 19.43 5.38 -1.48
N GLU A 168 19.82 4.10 -1.43
CA GLU A 168 20.11 3.31 -2.61
C GLU A 168 18.83 3.04 -3.41
N LEU A 169 17.73 2.64 -2.72
CA LEU A 169 16.42 2.44 -3.36
C LEU A 169 15.95 3.71 -4.09
N ILE A 170 16.08 4.88 -3.47
CA ILE A 170 15.69 6.14 -4.11
C ILE A 170 16.61 6.51 -5.28
N ALA A 171 17.90 6.15 -5.23
CA ALA A 171 18.80 6.40 -6.35
C ALA A 171 18.37 5.66 -7.63
N ASP A 172 17.78 4.47 -7.50
CA ASP A 172 17.30 3.68 -8.63
C ASP A 172 16.12 4.35 -9.37
N TYR A 173 15.34 5.20 -8.68
CA TYR A 173 14.24 5.93 -9.32
C TYR A 173 14.72 6.81 -10.49
N ALA A 174 15.93 7.34 -10.43
CA ALA A 174 16.51 8.11 -11.54
C ALA A 174 16.70 7.26 -12.82
N GLY A 175 16.79 5.95 -12.69
CA GLY A 175 16.95 4.98 -13.79
C GLY A 175 15.70 4.17 -14.13
N CYS A 176 14.66 4.15 -13.28
CA CYS A 176 13.52 3.24 -13.43
C CYS A 176 12.59 3.57 -14.62
N GLY A 177 12.63 4.81 -15.11
CA GLY A 177 11.89 5.21 -16.31
C GLY A 177 10.37 5.33 -16.15
N VAL A 178 9.82 5.16 -14.94
CA VAL A 178 8.37 5.27 -14.66
C VAL A 178 7.88 6.68 -14.96
N ASP A 179 6.77 6.81 -15.68
CA ASP A 179 6.30 8.12 -16.20
C ASP A 179 5.54 8.95 -15.15
N PHE A 180 4.84 8.31 -14.21
CA PHE A 180 4.09 8.99 -13.16
C PHE A 180 4.44 8.40 -11.80
N ILE A 181 5.02 9.19 -10.90
CA ILE A 181 5.43 8.76 -9.56
C ILE A 181 4.82 9.73 -8.54
N PHE A 182 4.09 9.20 -7.57
CA PHE A 182 3.47 9.97 -6.50
C PHE A 182 3.64 9.26 -5.15
N GLY A 183 4.06 9.99 -4.12
CA GLY A 183 4.19 9.48 -2.76
C GLY A 183 4.87 10.46 -1.79
N GLY A 184 5.32 9.93 -0.67
CA GLY A 184 6.13 10.62 0.33
C GLY A 184 7.63 10.34 0.20
N GLY A 185 8.41 10.71 1.23
CA GLY A 185 9.84 10.41 1.33
C GLY A 185 10.75 11.50 0.77
N LYS A 186 10.32 12.76 0.67
CA LYS A 186 11.07 13.88 0.05
C LYS A 186 12.50 14.00 0.59
N ARG A 187 12.69 13.79 1.89
CA ARG A 187 14.03 13.86 2.51
C ARG A 187 15.03 12.87 1.88
N TYR A 188 14.61 11.68 1.47
CA TYR A 188 15.48 10.67 0.85
C TYR A 188 15.89 11.02 -0.58
N PHE A 189 15.17 11.94 -1.23
CA PHE A 189 15.54 12.51 -2.51
C PHE A 189 16.53 13.67 -2.35
N CYS A 190 16.40 14.52 -1.31
CA CYS A 190 17.10 15.80 -1.20
C CYS A 190 18.13 15.89 -0.06
N GLU A 191 17.93 15.16 1.07
CA GLU A 191 18.75 15.25 2.27
C GLU A 191 19.62 14.01 2.44
N ARG A 192 20.38 13.68 1.41
CA ARG A 192 21.14 12.44 1.30
C ARG A 192 22.55 12.57 1.85
N LYS A 193 23.07 11.49 2.43
CA LYS A 193 24.44 11.42 2.95
C LYS A 193 25.51 11.43 1.86
N ASP A 194 25.14 10.93 0.66
CA ASP A 194 26.04 10.93 -0.51
C ASP A 194 26.14 12.29 -1.22
N GLY A 195 25.38 13.30 -0.76
CA GLY A 195 25.37 14.65 -1.33
C GLY A 195 24.62 14.79 -2.66
N ARG A 196 24.01 13.73 -3.17
CA ARG A 196 23.17 13.78 -4.36
C ARG A 196 21.83 14.43 -4.05
N ASN A 197 21.21 15.02 -5.06
CA ASN A 197 19.82 15.47 -5.03
C ASN A 197 19.05 14.78 -6.16
N ILE A 198 18.41 13.65 -5.84
CA ILE A 198 17.71 12.83 -6.82
C ILE A 198 16.50 13.60 -7.42
N LEU A 199 15.88 14.52 -6.67
CA LEU A 199 14.81 15.36 -7.20
C LEU A 199 15.30 16.26 -8.35
N GLU A 200 16.49 16.87 -8.21
CA GLU A 200 17.08 17.66 -9.27
C GLU A 200 17.57 16.79 -10.44
N GLU A 201 18.10 15.61 -10.18
CA GLU A 201 18.45 14.65 -11.22
C GLU A 201 17.20 14.24 -12.04
N MET A 202 16.07 13.96 -11.39
CA MET A 202 14.81 13.64 -12.05
C MET A 202 14.26 14.83 -12.86
N LYS A 203 14.37 16.07 -12.35
CA LYS A 203 14.06 17.28 -13.15
C LYS A 203 14.90 17.36 -14.41
N ALA A 204 16.21 17.08 -14.31
CA ALA A 204 17.11 17.07 -15.47
C ALA A 204 16.74 15.96 -16.48
N LEU A 205 16.12 14.88 -16.04
CA LEU A 205 15.56 13.81 -16.88
C LEU A 205 14.16 14.15 -17.47
N GLY A 206 13.68 15.38 -17.24
CA GLY A 206 12.43 15.88 -17.79
C GLY A 206 11.17 15.62 -16.96
N TYR A 207 11.31 15.23 -15.69
CA TYR A 207 10.18 15.12 -14.79
C TYR A 207 9.71 16.49 -14.30
N GLN A 208 8.41 16.72 -14.37
CA GLN A 208 7.75 17.82 -13.68
C GLN A 208 7.55 17.44 -12.22
N THR A 209 7.87 18.35 -11.31
CA THR A 209 7.85 18.07 -9.86
C THR A 209 6.84 19.00 -9.16
N PRO A 210 5.53 18.74 -9.29
CA PRO A 210 4.51 19.56 -8.64
C PRO A 210 4.61 19.39 -7.11
N GLU A 211 4.41 20.48 -6.39
CA GLU A 211 4.53 20.51 -4.92
C GLU A 211 3.17 20.45 -4.21
N ASN A 212 2.08 20.57 -4.96
CA ASN A 212 0.71 20.52 -4.45
C ASN A 212 -0.27 20.10 -5.54
N GLN A 213 -1.54 19.90 -5.15
CA GLN A 213 -2.60 19.44 -6.03
C GLN A 213 -2.85 20.39 -7.20
N GLU A 214 -2.88 21.70 -6.97
CA GLU A 214 -3.12 22.70 -8.03
C GLU A 214 -2.06 22.61 -9.15
N GLN A 215 -0.79 22.48 -8.76
CA GLN A 215 0.31 22.31 -9.73
C GLN A 215 0.22 20.96 -10.46
N LEU A 216 -0.16 19.89 -9.75
CA LEU A 216 -0.35 18.57 -10.34
C LEU A 216 -1.49 18.60 -11.36
N ASP A 217 -2.61 19.22 -11.03
CA ASP A 217 -3.79 19.32 -11.90
C ASP A 217 -3.49 20.12 -13.19
N ALA A 218 -2.60 21.11 -13.09
CA ALA A 218 -2.19 21.94 -14.23
C ALA A 218 -1.37 21.15 -15.28
N ILE A 219 -0.77 20.02 -14.92
CA ILE A 219 0.04 19.20 -15.84
C ILE A 219 -0.89 18.47 -16.83
N GLN A 220 -0.64 18.66 -18.13
CA GLN A 220 -1.44 18.05 -19.19
C GLN A 220 -0.72 16.90 -19.89
N THR A 221 0.60 16.87 -19.88
CA THR A 221 1.42 15.84 -20.55
C THR A 221 2.80 15.74 -19.89
N GLY A 222 3.53 14.65 -20.17
CA GLY A 222 4.91 14.47 -19.73
C GLY A 222 5.05 13.64 -18.47
N LYS A 223 6.29 13.51 -18.01
CA LYS A 223 6.63 12.74 -16.81
C LYS A 223 6.41 13.55 -15.54
N VAL A 224 5.96 12.88 -14.49
CA VAL A 224 5.66 13.50 -13.19
C VAL A 224 6.36 12.74 -12.07
N LEU A 225 7.00 13.50 -11.16
CA LEU A 225 7.45 13.05 -9.85
C LEU A 225 6.90 13.99 -8.79
N ALA A 226 5.88 13.57 -8.08
CA ALA A 226 5.24 14.32 -7.00
C ALA A 226 5.59 13.69 -5.64
N VAL A 227 6.44 14.34 -4.85
CA VAL A 227 6.88 13.87 -3.54
C VAL A 227 6.51 14.93 -2.50
N TRP A 228 5.40 14.71 -1.76
CA TRP A 228 4.75 15.79 -1.00
C TRP A 228 4.96 15.77 0.51
N ALA A 229 5.59 14.75 1.06
CA ALA A 229 5.91 14.66 2.48
C ALA A 229 7.36 14.21 2.69
N ASP A 230 7.97 14.61 3.81
CA ASP A 230 9.34 14.18 4.16
C ASP A 230 9.41 12.70 4.50
N HIS A 231 8.33 12.17 5.04
CA HIS A 231 8.08 10.75 5.33
C HIS A 231 6.82 10.27 4.58
N ASP A 232 6.00 9.46 5.23
CA ASP A 232 4.73 9.00 4.69
C ASP A 232 3.72 10.15 4.58
N LEU A 233 2.75 10.03 3.67
CA LEU A 233 1.66 11.00 3.59
C LEU A 233 0.82 10.96 4.86
N PRO A 234 0.17 12.06 5.26
CA PRO A 234 -0.70 12.06 6.43
C PRO A 234 -1.87 11.07 6.26
N ARG A 235 -2.47 10.62 7.37
CA ARG A 235 -3.68 9.77 7.36
C ARG A 235 -4.86 10.44 6.64
N PRO A 236 -5.88 9.68 6.19
CA PRO A 236 -6.98 10.19 5.35
C PRO A 236 -7.74 11.38 5.92
N SER A 237 -7.94 11.43 7.24
CA SER A 237 -8.58 12.59 7.90
C SER A 237 -7.85 13.92 7.66
N VAL A 238 -6.56 13.88 7.34
CA VAL A 238 -5.72 15.04 7.03
C VAL A 238 -5.49 15.18 5.52
N ARG A 239 -5.03 14.12 4.83
CA ARG A 239 -4.73 14.13 3.40
C ARG A 239 -5.98 14.17 2.50
N LYS A 240 -7.17 13.90 3.06
CA LYS A 240 -8.45 13.89 2.35
C LYS A 240 -8.44 12.87 1.18
N GLU A 241 -8.79 13.31 -0.02
CA GLU A 241 -8.93 12.47 -1.22
C GLU A 241 -7.62 12.37 -2.03
N MET A 242 -6.49 12.69 -1.44
CA MET A 242 -5.19 12.78 -2.14
C MET A 242 -4.83 11.50 -2.90
N LEU A 243 -5.07 10.31 -2.34
CA LEU A 243 -4.85 9.04 -3.04
C LEU A 243 -5.74 8.93 -4.27
N THR A 244 -7.03 9.26 -4.13
CA THR A 244 -7.98 9.22 -5.25
C THR A 244 -7.61 10.24 -6.32
N GLU A 245 -7.36 11.50 -5.95
CA GLU A 245 -7.03 12.57 -6.89
C GLU A 245 -5.76 12.28 -7.67
N SER A 246 -4.68 11.86 -6.98
CA SER A 246 -3.42 11.49 -7.62
C SER A 246 -3.56 10.26 -8.53
N THR A 247 -4.36 9.26 -8.14
CA THR A 247 -4.66 8.10 -8.96
C THR A 247 -5.43 8.50 -10.23
N MET A 248 -6.45 9.36 -10.11
CA MET A 248 -7.21 9.83 -11.25
C MET A 248 -6.36 10.67 -12.19
N LYS A 249 -5.44 11.49 -11.67
CA LYS A 249 -4.48 12.25 -12.48
C LYS A 249 -3.48 11.34 -13.19
N ALA A 250 -3.00 10.30 -12.54
CA ALA A 250 -2.18 9.27 -13.18
C ALA A 250 -2.93 8.60 -14.35
N LEU A 251 -4.18 8.20 -14.15
CA LEU A 251 -5.02 7.63 -15.21
C LEU A 251 -5.20 8.60 -16.38
N GLU A 252 -5.46 9.88 -16.11
CA GLU A 252 -5.59 10.93 -17.15
C GLU A 252 -4.34 11.03 -18.04
N LEU A 253 -3.15 11.09 -17.39
CA LEU A 253 -1.89 11.26 -18.13
C LEU A 253 -1.45 9.98 -18.84
N LEU A 254 -1.50 8.84 -18.14
CA LEU A 254 -1.01 7.55 -18.69
C LEU A 254 -1.90 7.01 -19.83
N SER A 255 -3.20 7.27 -19.79
CA SER A 255 -4.14 6.82 -20.83
C SER A 255 -3.99 7.55 -22.18
N GLN A 256 -3.23 8.62 -22.23
CA GLN A 256 -2.88 9.31 -23.49
C GLN A 256 -2.03 8.40 -24.40
N ASN A 257 -1.31 7.43 -23.83
CA ASN A 257 -0.55 6.46 -24.61
C ASN A 257 -1.49 5.42 -25.25
N LYS A 258 -1.57 5.43 -26.58
CA LYS A 258 -2.45 4.53 -27.36
C LYS A 258 -2.05 3.04 -27.25
N LYS A 259 -0.83 2.73 -26.80
CA LYS A 259 -0.40 1.35 -26.52
C LYS A 259 -0.89 0.86 -25.17
N GLY A 260 -1.41 1.75 -24.32
CA GLY A 260 -1.90 1.50 -22.98
C GLY A 260 -0.86 1.77 -21.89
N PHE A 261 -1.19 1.38 -20.67
CA PHE A 261 -0.37 1.66 -19.49
C PHE A 261 -0.42 0.52 -18.45
N PHE A 262 0.53 0.58 -17.52
CA PHE A 262 0.51 -0.11 -16.25
C PHE A 262 0.57 0.92 -15.13
N LEU A 263 -0.34 0.85 -14.16
CA LEU A 263 -0.39 1.71 -12.98
C LEU A 263 -0.48 0.85 -11.72
N MET A 264 0.49 1.00 -10.83
CA MET A 264 0.42 0.49 -9.46
C MET A 264 -0.12 1.58 -8.54
N VAL A 265 -1.10 1.24 -7.70
CA VAL A 265 -1.68 2.12 -6.68
C VAL A 265 -1.65 1.40 -5.34
N GLU A 266 -1.18 2.08 -4.30
CA GLU A 266 -1.06 1.45 -3.00
C GLU A 266 -1.64 2.30 -1.87
N ALA A 267 -2.47 1.66 -1.05
CA ALA A 267 -2.83 2.14 0.28
C ALA A 267 -1.88 1.51 1.29
N SER A 268 -0.76 2.18 1.52
CA SER A 268 0.39 1.62 2.21
C SER A 268 0.21 1.56 3.73
N GLN A 269 -0.50 2.54 4.31
CA GLN A 269 -0.52 2.72 5.77
C GLN A 269 -1.54 1.83 6.51
N ILE A 270 -2.24 0.96 5.79
CA ILE A 270 -3.05 -0.10 6.42
C ILE A 270 -2.14 -1.00 7.26
N ASP A 271 -0.94 -1.31 6.73
CA ASP A 271 0.09 -2.10 7.40
C ASP A 271 0.59 -1.43 8.69
N ASP A 272 0.91 -0.14 8.63
CA ASP A 272 1.36 0.62 9.81
C ASP A 272 0.36 0.56 10.96
N TYR A 273 -0.93 0.71 10.67
CA TYR A 273 -1.97 0.63 11.70
C TYR A 273 -2.26 -0.81 12.12
N GLY A 274 -2.05 -1.80 11.25
CA GLY A 274 -2.02 -3.21 11.60
C GLY A 274 -0.92 -3.51 12.61
N HIS A 275 0.32 -3.10 12.35
CA HIS A 275 1.46 -3.21 13.27
C HIS A 275 1.24 -2.50 14.60
N ALA A 276 0.61 -1.34 14.56
CA ALA A 276 0.28 -0.56 15.76
C ALA A 276 -0.94 -1.10 16.53
N ASN A 277 -1.65 -2.11 15.99
CA ASN A 277 -2.89 -2.64 16.54
C ASN A 277 -3.96 -1.55 16.73
N GLN A 278 -4.12 -0.68 15.75
CA GLN A 278 -5.02 0.47 15.76
C GLN A 278 -6.14 0.31 14.74
N LEU A 279 -7.25 -0.30 15.16
CA LEU A 279 -8.36 -0.65 14.28
C LEU A 279 -9.05 0.56 13.65
N ASP A 280 -9.24 1.66 14.39
CA ASP A 280 -9.97 2.85 13.91
C ASP A 280 -9.26 3.53 12.71
N PRO A 281 -7.97 3.94 12.82
CA PRO A 281 -7.27 4.49 11.67
C PRO A 281 -7.02 3.46 10.55
N LEU A 282 -6.89 2.17 10.86
CA LEU A 282 -6.81 1.11 9.86
C LEU A 282 -8.08 1.07 8.99
N VAL A 283 -9.26 1.13 9.62
CA VAL A 283 -10.54 1.20 8.89
C VAL A 283 -10.63 2.48 8.05
N GLU A 284 -10.13 3.62 8.57
CA GLU A 284 -10.06 4.88 7.82
C GLU A 284 -9.23 4.75 6.54
N GLU A 285 -8.06 4.10 6.61
CA GLU A 285 -7.18 3.83 5.45
C GLU A 285 -7.86 2.95 4.41
N ILE A 286 -8.51 1.87 4.83
CA ILE A 286 -9.20 0.98 3.89
C ILE A 286 -10.41 1.67 3.26
N LEU A 287 -11.13 2.53 3.98
CA LEU A 287 -12.22 3.32 3.39
C LEU A 287 -11.73 4.31 2.35
N ASP A 288 -10.56 4.92 2.55
CA ASP A 288 -9.91 5.79 1.56
C ASP A 288 -9.51 4.99 0.32
N PHE A 289 -8.91 3.81 0.53
CA PHE A 289 -8.57 2.89 -0.54
C PHE A 289 -9.80 2.41 -1.31
N ASP A 290 -10.88 2.03 -0.61
CA ASP A 290 -12.12 1.57 -1.22
C ASP A 290 -12.80 2.65 -2.06
N ARG A 291 -12.75 3.93 -1.63
CA ARG A 291 -13.20 5.06 -2.45
C ARG A 291 -12.39 5.17 -3.74
N THR A 292 -11.07 5.02 -3.63
CA THR A 292 -10.18 5.05 -4.80
C THR A 292 -10.47 3.87 -5.75
N ILE A 293 -10.68 2.66 -5.21
CA ILE A 293 -11.11 1.48 -5.98
C ILE A 293 -12.41 1.78 -6.74
N GLY A 294 -13.39 2.38 -6.07
CA GLY A 294 -14.66 2.76 -6.69
C GLY A 294 -14.48 3.69 -7.88
N LYS A 295 -13.62 4.71 -7.76
CA LYS A 295 -13.31 5.63 -8.86
C LYS A 295 -12.56 4.97 -10.02
N VAL A 296 -11.62 4.10 -9.70
CA VAL A 296 -10.90 3.30 -10.71
C VAL A 296 -11.85 2.37 -11.45
N PHE A 297 -12.80 1.72 -10.76
CA PHE A 297 -13.81 0.89 -11.39
C PHE A 297 -14.75 1.70 -12.33
N GLU A 298 -15.21 2.88 -11.90
CA GLU A 298 -16.00 3.77 -12.74
C GLU A 298 -15.24 4.14 -14.01
N TRP A 299 -13.96 4.52 -13.86
CA TRP A 299 -13.09 4.87 -14.99
C TRP A 299 -12.84 3.68 -15.92
N ALA A 300 -12.47 2.52 -15.39
CA ALA A 300 -12.20 1.31 -16.16
C ALA A 300 -13.44 0.80 -16.91
N ALA A 301 -14.62 0.91 -16.30
CA ALA A 301 -15.89 0.55 -16.96
C ALA A 301 -16.21 1.46 -18.16
N ALA A 302 -15.88 2.74 -18.07
CA ALA A 302 -16.03 3.70 -19.17
C ALA A 302 -15.01 3.45 -20.29
N ASP A 303 -13.77 3.15 -19.94
CA ASP A 303 -12.69 2.81 -20.87
C ASP A 303 -12.96 1.49 -21.62
N GLY A 304 -13.23 0.41 -20.87
CA GLY A 304 -13.57 -0.93 -21.38
C GLY A 304 -12.40 -1.74 -21.92
N GLU A 305 -11.15 -1.26 -21.80
CA GLU A 305 -9.90 -1.93 -22.20
C GLU A 305 -8.92 -2.07 -21.04
N THR A 306 -9.39 -1.81 -19.79
CA THR A 306 -8.59 -1.82 -18.56
C THR A 306 -8.94 -3.00 -17.67
N LEU A 307 -7.93 -3.78 -17.30
CA LEU A 307 -7.99 -4.75 -16.21
C LEU A 307 -7.67 -4.05 -14.91
N VAL A 308 -8.53 -4.21 -13.91
CA VAL A 308 -8.26 -3.79 -12.53
C VAL A 308 -8.06 -5.03 -11.67
N VAL A 309 -6.94 -5.06 -10.95
CA VAL A 309 -6.60 -6.11 -9.98
C VAL A 309 -6.46 -5.44 -8.63
N VAL A 310 -7.18 -5.96 -7.62
CA VAL A 310 -7.07 -5.49 -6.23
C VAL A 310 -6.58 -6.65 -5.38
N THR A 311 -5.53 -6.45 -4.61
CA THR A 311 -4.92 -7.46 -3.76
C THR A 311 -4.37 -6.85 -2.48
N ALA A 312 -3.92 -7.71 -1.57
CA ALA A 312 -2.96 -7.37 -0.53
C ALA A 312 -1.64 -8.08 -0.82
N ASP A 313 -0.57 -7.61 -0.24
CA ASP A 313 0.74 -8.25 -0.28
C ASP A 313 0.89 -9.30 0.82
N HIS A 314 0.38 -9.03 2.02
CA HIS A 314 0.26 -9.94 3.17
C HIS A 314 -0.85 -9.48 4.12
N GLU A 315 -0.93 -10.10 5.26
CA GLU A 315 -1.73 -9.72 6.43
C GLU A 315 -0.81 -9.10 7.48
N THR A 316 -1.32 -8.19 8.32
CA THR A 316 -0.55 -7.57 9.41
C THR A 316 -1.40 -7.41 10.67
N GLY A 317 -0.79 -7.69 11.83
CA GLY A 317 -1.37 -7.48 13.16
C GLY A 317 -2.19 -8.65 13.71
N GLY A 318 -2.65 -9.58 12.87
CA GLY A 318 -3.40 -10.76 13.34
C GLY A 318 -4.83 -10.45 13.81
N LEU A 319 -5.48 -9.41 13.28
CA LEU A 319 -6.83 -9.01 13.69
C LEU A 319 -7.81 -10.16 13.62
N THR A 320 -8.48 -10.42 14.74
CA THR A 320 -9.60 -11.35 14.84
C THR A 320 -10.86 -10.62 15.29
N LEU A 321 -11.95 -10.76 14.56
CA LEU A 321 -13.25 -10.22 14.96
C LEU A 321 -13.91 -11.14 15.95
N VAL A 322 -14.32 -10.59 17.09
CA VAL A 322 -14.91 -11.36 18.21
C VAL A 322 -16.35 -10.95 18.53
N GLY A 323 -16.86 -9.89 17.90
CA GLY A 323 -18.23 -9.42 18.10
C GLY A 323 -18.53 -8.12 17.36
N GLY A 324 -19.71 -7.58 17.64
CA GLY A 324 -20.17 -6.32 17.08
C GLY A 324 -21.64 -6.34 16.69
N SER A 325 -22.12 -5.23 16.16
CA SER A 325 -23.52 -5.03 15.72
C SER A 325 -23.54 -4.28 14.40
N LEU A 326 -23.91 -4.93 13.32
CA LEU A 326 -23.99 -4.33 12.00
C LEU A 326 -24.97 -3.14 11.94
N PRO A 327 -26.18 -3.21 12.51
CA PRO A 327 -27.09 -2.07 12.52
C PRO A 327 -26.52 -0.84 13.24
N GLU A 328 -25.74 -1.06 14.28
CA GLU A 328 -25.10 0.00 15.07
C GLU A 328 -23.73 0.41 14.51
N GLY A 329 -23.19 -0.36 13.57
CA GLY A 329 -21.86 -0.17 13.02
C GLY A 329 -20.77 -0.39 14.08
N GLU A 330 -21.03 -1.26 15.04
CA GLU A 330 -20.09 -1.60 16.08
C GLU A 330 -19.24 -2.78 15.67
N ILE A 331 -17.93 -2.68 15.89
CA ILE A 331 -16.96 -3.73 15.62
C ILE A 331 -16.14 -3.96 16.89
N ILE A 332 -16.03 -5.21 17.28
CA ILE A 332 -15.19 -5.65 18.40
C ILE A 332 -14.16 -6.61 17.84
N GLY A 333 -12.89 -6.24 17.94
CA GLY A 333 -11.76 -7.01 17.45
C GLY A 333 -10.66 -7.18 18.50
N LYS A 334 -9.76 -8.12 18.22
CA LYS A 334 -8.51 -8.36 18.95
C LYS A 334 -7.38 -8.49 17.95
N PHE A 335 -6.24 -7.89 18.24
CA PHE A 335 -4.98 -8.09 17.55
C PHE A 335 -4.08 -9.07 18.30
#